data_9f796900eba09688ad6fe5081d6e0279
#
_entry.id   9f796900eba09688ad6fe5081d6e0279
#
_cell.length_a   1.000
_cell.length_b   1.000
_cell.length_c   1.000
_cell.angle_alpha   90.00
_cell.angle_beta   90.00
_cell.angle_gamma   90.00
#
_symmetry.space_group_name_H-M   'P 1'
#
loop_
_entity.id
_entity.type
_entity.pdbx_description
1 polymer ?
#
loop_
_entity_poly.entity_id
_entity_poly.type
_entity_poly.pdbx_seq_one_letter_code
_entity_poly.pdbx_strand_id
1 'polypeptide(L)'
;MGQLDPVAFDIETSGLDDDAVITVAGFAHEIGESIILNIDGSDAPEHQALTTALDKHSSGAVSLEIVDSEEALLESVASIVTSQIDGDRHYLTAYNGETWNGGFDLPFCRTRFLNHNMQWPFGDIAYADMMETMDRFDTNDQRDLVGVYDQLIGNESCDPFEDSGEAVDAYEAAKWPPLLKHNLADIQRR
;
A
#
# COMPACT_ATOMS: atom_id res chain seq x y z
N MET A 1 -15.07 -6.13 24.76
CA MET A 1 -14.02 -5.94 23.75
C MET A 1 -14.70 -5.29 22.56
N GLY A 2 -14.27 -4.09 22.17
CA GLY A 2 -14.72 -3.47 20.93
C GLY A 2 -14.17 -4.26 19.75
N GLN A 3 -14.83 -4.19 18.61
CA GLN A 3 -14.28 -4.68 17.35
C GLN A 3 -13.16 -3.70 16.95
N LEU A 4 -12.01 -4.20 16.50
CA LEU A 4 -10.97 -3.37 15.90
C LEU A 4 -11.33 -3.08 14.45
N ASP A 5 -11.03 -1.86 14.00
CA ASP A 5 -11.26 -1.44 12.63
C ASP A 5 -10.00 -1.72 11.76
N PRO A 6 -10.16 -2.22 10.52
CA PRO A 6 -9.02 -2.50 9.64
C PRO A 6 -8.40 -1.22 9.11
N VAL A 7 -7.07 -1.25 8.98
CA VAL A 7 -6.30 -0.31 8.18
C VAL A 7 -5.54 -1.13 7.13
N ALA A 8 -5.89 -0.99 5.87
CA ALA A 8 -5.19 -1.67 4.79
C ALA A 8 -3.84 -0.97 4.53
N PHE A 9 -2.82 -1.75 4.21
CA PHE A 9 -1.47 -1.28 3.90
C PHE A 9 -0.91 -2.02 2.70
N ASP A 10 -0.27 -1.28 1.82
CA ASP A 10 0.40 -1.79 0.63
C ASP A 10 1.59 -0.93 0.23
N ILE A 11 2.61 -1.53 -0.40
CA ILE A 11 3.76 -0.82 -0.95
C ILE A 11 4.04 -1.21 -2.40
N GLU A 12 4.50 -0.22 -3.17
CA GLU A 12 5.17 -0.47 -4.44
C GLU A 12 6.68 -0.29 -4.27
N THR A 13 7.46 -1.01 -5.06
CA THR A 13 8.92 -0.96 -5.01
C THR A 13 9.52 -0.80 -6.40
N SER A 14 10.77 -0.33 -6.45
CA SER A 14 11.53 -0.21 -7.71
C SER A 14 12.04 -1.56 -8.25
N GLY A 15 11.74 -2.66 -7.56
CA GLY A 15 12.16 -4.01 -7.90
C GLY A 15 12.13 -4.92 -6.68
N LEU A 16 12.69 -6.12 -6.82
CA LEU A 16 12.75 -7.14 -5.76
C LEU A 16 14.17 -7.41 -5.26
N ASP A 17 15.16 -6.68 -5.77
CA ASP A 17 16.55 -6.84 -5.40
C ASP A 17 16.89 -6.15 -4.07
N ASP A 18 18.05 -6.45 -3.49
CA ASP A 18 18.49 -5.93 -2.19
C ASP A 18 18.65 -4.40 -2.16
N ASP A 19 18.89 -3.77 -3.32
CA ASP A 19 19.02 -2.33 -3.49
C ASP A 19 17.73 -1.63 -3.95
N ALA A 20 16.66 -2.39 -4.15
CA ALA A 20 15.35 -1.81 -4.44
C ALA A 20 14.86 -0.90 -3.30
N VAL A 21 14.10 0.13 -3.65
CA VAL A 21 13.53 1.12 -2.73
C VAL A 21 12.01 1.10 -2.75
N ILE A 22 11.38 1.57 -1.68
CA ILE A 22 9.94 1.79 -1.67
C ILE A 22 9.64 3.04 -2.51
N THR A 23 8.75 2.88 -3.49
CA THR A 23 8.35 3.93 -4.43
C THR A 23 7.00 4.55 -4.07
N VAL A 24 6.08 3.73 -3.56
CA VAL A 24 4.78 4.17 -3.03
C VAL A 24 4.49 3.42 -1.74
N ALA A 25 3.86 4.09 -0.79
CA ALA A 25 3.25 3.45 0.37
C ALA A 25 1.82 3.97 0.51
N GLY A 26 0.86 3.05 0.63
CA GLY A 26 -0.57 3.34 0.71
C GLY A 26 -1.21 2.81 1.98
N PHE A 27 -2.16 3.58 2.51
CA PHE A 27 -3.03 3.21 3.61
C PHE A 27 -4.48 3.49 3.23
N ALA A 28 -5.39 2.55 3.53
CA ALA A 28 -6.81 2.81 3.46
C ALA A 28 -7.48 2.51 4.80
N HIS A 29 -8.33 3.42 5.26
CA HIS A 29 -9.11 3.29 6.47
C HIS A 29 -10.51 3.91 6.27
N GLU A 30 -11.40 3.79 7.23
CA GLU A 30 -12.82 4.17 7.09
C GLU A 30 -13.08 5.62 6.65
N ILE A 31 -12.13 6.54 6.85
CA ILE A 31 -12.28 7.96 6.51
C ILE A 31 -11.59 8.35 5.19
N GLY A 32 -10.87 7.45 4.55
CA GLY A 32 -10.20 7.69 3.27
C GLY A 32 -8.85 7.02 3.13
N GLU A 33 -8.10 7.45 2.15
CA GLU A 33 -6.81 6.88 1.79
C GLU A 33 -5.67 7.90 1.99
N SER A 34 -4.50 7.39 2.42
CA SER A 34 -3.25 8.16 2.50
C SER A 34 -2.21 7.48 1.63
N ILE A 35 -1.67 8.19 0.65
CA ILE A 35 -0.69 7.67 -0.30
C ILE A 35 0.55 8.56 -0.26
N ILE A 36 1.73 7.96 -0.19
CA ILE A 36 3.02 8.63 -0.21
C ILE A 36 3.76 8.16 -1.46
N LEU A 37 4.19 9.10 -2.30
CA LEU A 37 4.97 8.84 -3.51
C LEU A 37 6.41 9.32 -3.30
N ASN A 38 7.38 8.43 -3.42
CA ASN A 38 8.79 8.77 -3.53
C ASN A 38 9.15 8.96 -5.01
N ILE A 39 9.59 10.16 -5.38
CA ILE A 39 10.01 10.47 -6.76
C ILE A 39 11.51 10.31 -6.98
N ASP A 40 12.29 9.96 -5.94
CA ASP A 40 13.74 9.72 -5.96
C ASP A 40 14.51 10.81 -6.73
N GLY A 41 14.23 12.08 -6.43
CA GLY A 41 14.84 13.23 -7.06
C GLY A 41 14.42 13.50 -8.50
N SER A 42 13.42 12.80 -9.03
CA SER A 42 12.81 13.11 -10.32
C SER A 42 12.06 14.44 -10.29
N ASP A 43 11.73 14.99 -11.47
CA ASP A 43 10.93 16.21 -11.55
C ASP A 43 9.59 16.04 -10.82
N ALA A 44 9.30 16.96 -9.89
CA ALA A 44 8.08 16.90 -9.11
C ALA A 44 6.84 17.07 -10.01
N PRO A 45 5.90 16.11 -9.95
CA PRO A 45 4.66 16.22 -10.71
C PRO A 45 3.73 17.29 -10.12
N GLU A 46 2.73 17.69 -10.89
CA GLU A 46 1.71 18.61 -10.38
C GLU A 46 0.80 17.88 -9.37
N HIS A 47 0.97 18.20 -8.10
CA HIS A 47 0.28 17.56 -6.97
C HIS A 47 -1.25 17.58 -7.11
N GLN A 48 -1.85 18.73 -7.46
CA GLN A 48 -3.31 18.88 -7.57
C GLN A 48 -3.90 17.99 -8.69
N ALA A 49 -3.16 17.81 -9.79
CA ALA A 49 -3.60 16.95 -10.89
C ALA A 49 -3.64 15.49 -10.47
N LEU A 50 -2.61 15.04 -9.72
CA LEU A 50 -2.54 13.67 -9.20
C LEU A 50 -3.65 13.41 -8.17
N THR A 51 -3.81 14.29 -7.18
CA THR A 51 -4.88 14.16 -6.18
C THR A 51 -6.25 14.12 -6.84
N THR A 52 -6.53 15.00 -7.80
CA THR A 52 -7.79 14.99 -8.54
C THR A 52 -8.01 13.70 -9.34
N ALA A 53 -6.93 13.08 -9.82
CA ALA A 53 -7.04 11.81 -10.55
C ALA A 53 -7.37 10.64 -9.60
N LEU A 54 -6.85 10.66 -8.37
CA LEU A 54 -7.12 9.66 -7.34
C LEU A 54 -8.52 9.82 -6.73
N ASP A 55 -8.93 11.04 -6.41
CA ASP A 55 -10.26 11.35 -5.84
C ASP A 55 -11.44 10.80 -6.66
N LYS A 56 -11.26 10.62 -7.97
CA LYS A 56 -12.29 10.03 -8.84
C LYS A 56 -12.56 8.56 -8.58
N HIS A 57 -11.63 7.90 -7.92
CA HIS A 57 -11.65 6.45 -7.67
C HIS A 57 -11.74 6.10 -6.19
N SER A 58 -11.71 7.11 -5.33
CA SER A 58 -11.89 6.96 -3.88
C SER A 58 -13.33 7.19 -3.47
N SER A 59 -13.77 6.49 -2.43
CA SER A 59 -15.05 6.74 -1.76
C SER A 59 -14.93 7.71 -0.57
N GLY A 60 -13.69 8.01 -0.15
CA GLY A 60 -13.34 8.89 0.96
C GLY A 60 -12.48 10.07 0.53
N ALA A 61 -11.80 10.69 1.48
CA ALA A 61 -10.80 11.72 1.18
C ALA A 61 -9.46 11.06 0.83
N VAL A 62 -8.79 11.53 -0.24
CA VAL A 62 -7.43 11.11 -0.57
C VAL A 62 -6.44 12.15 -0.10
N SER A 63 -5.49 11.71 0.73
CA SER A 63 -4.29 12.47 1.08
C SER A 63 -3.11 11.93 0.25
N LEU A 64 -2.50 12.78 -0.57
CA LEU A 64 -1.30 12.45 -1.32
C LEU A 64 -0.14 13.27 -0.77
N GLU A 65 0.97 12.61 -0.44
CA GLU A 65 2.25 13.24 -0.13
C GLU A 65 3.27 12.86 -1.20
N ILE A 66 4.09 13.81 -1.64
CA ILE A 66 5.15 13.58 -2.62
C ILE A 66 6.48 13.92 -1.94
N VAL A 67 7.40 12.98 -1.93
CA VAL A 67 8.71 13.10 -1.26
C VAL A 67 9.85 12.78 -2.23
N ASP A 68 11.05 13.27 -1.93
CA ASP A 68 12.20 13.19 -2.81
C ASP A 68 13.13 12.00 -2.52
N SER A 69 12.83 11.20 -1.49
CA SER A 69 13.68 10.08 -1.09
C SER A 69 12.89 9.02 -0.32
N GLU A 70 13.43 7.80 -0.30
CA GLU A 70 12.87 6.73 0.52
C GLU A 70 12.90 7.04 2.02
N GLU A 71 13.96 7.71 2.51
CA GLU A 71 14.03 8.12 3.91
C GLU A 71 12.85 9.01 4.30
N ALA A 72 12.52 10.00 3.47
CA ALA A 72 11.37 10.87 3.68
C ALA A 72 10.04 10.11 3.57
N LEU A 73 9.93 9.12 2.66
CA LEU A 73 8.77 8.23 2.58
C LEU A 73 8.58 7.46 3.90
N LEU A 74 9.65 6.86 4.44
CA LEU A 74 9.60 6.11 5.68
C LEU A 74 9.26 7.00 6.88
N GLU A 75 9.74 8.25 6.91
CA GLU A 75 9.34 9.25 7.93
C GLU A 75 7.84 9.54 7.85
N SER A 76 7.29 9.69 6.65
CA SER A 76 5.86 9.92 6.43
C SER A 76 5.03 8.70 6.83
N VAL A 77 5.48 7.48 6.50
CA VAL A 77 4.87 6.22 6.98
C VAL A 77 4.84 6.19 8.50
N ALA A 78 5.97 6.47 9.17
CA ALA A 78 6.04 6.48 10.63
C ALA A 78 5.11 7.56 11.24
N SER A 79 5.00 8.72 10.60
CA SER A 79 4.09 9.80 11.01
C SER A 79 2.62 9.39 10.90
N ILE A 80 2.21 8.76 9.80
CA ILE A 80 0.84 8.25 9.63
C ILE A 80 0.54 7.21 10.71
N VAL A 81 1.40 6.21 10.87
CA VAL A 81 1.20 5.15 11.86
C VAL A 81 1.04 5.73 13.27
N THR A 82 1.94 6.63 13.69
CA THR A 82 1.92 7.17 15.05
C THR A 82 0.78 8.18 15.30
N SER A 83 0.29 8.87 14.26
CA SER A 83 -0.73 9.92 14.43
C SER A 83 -2.15 9.45 14.10
N GLN A 84 -2.32 8.43 13.27
CA GLN A 84 -3.63 8.02 12.74
C GLN A 84 -4.03 6.60 13.13
N ILE A 85 -3.08 5.72 13.47
CA ILE A 85 -3.36 4.33 13.83
C ILE A 85 -3.22 4.14 15.34
N ASP A 86 -4.34 3.86 15.99
CA ASP A 86 -4.41 3.56 17.43
C ASP A 86 -4.54 2.04 17.59
N GLY A 87 -3.53 1.37 18.15
CA GLY A 87 -3.51 -0.08 18.33
C GLY A 87 -4.62 -0.65 19.24
N ASP A 88 -5.28 0.20 20.04
CA ASP A 88 -6.46 -0.18 20.84
C ASP A 88 -7.75 -0.17 19.99
N ARG A 89 -7.73 0.45 18.81
CA ARG A 89 -8.89 0.63 17.93
C ARG A 89 -8.71 0.03 16.54
N HIS A 90 -7.49 -0.08 16.07
CA HIS A 90 -7.17 -0.51 14.72
C HIS A 90 -6.30 -1.77 14.69
N TYR A 91 -6.37 -2.50 13.59
CA TYR A 91 -5.38 -3.51 13.22
C TYR A 91 -4.92 -3.26 11.78
N LEU A 92 -3.67 -3.58 11.50
CA LEU A 92 -3.13 -3.51 10.15
C LEU A 92 -3.56 -4.74 9.37
N THR A 93 -3.90 -4.58 8.10
CA THR A 93 -4.16 -5.69 7.20
C THR A 93 -3.46 -5.49 5.86
N ALA A 94 -2.99 -6.58 5.28
CA ALA A 94 -2.43 -6.66 3.94
C ALA A 94 -2.85 -7.97 3.29
N TYR A 95 -2.55 -8.15 2.02
CA TYR A 95 -2.76 -9.40 1.33
C TYR A 95 -1.40 -10.06 1.05
N ASN A 96 -1.12 -11.19 1.72
CA ASN A 96 0.18 -11.84 1.69
C ASN A 96 1.33 -10.89 2.11
N GLY A 97 1.08 -10.05 3.09
CA GLY A 97 2.00 -8.98 3.50
C GLY A 97 3.13 -9.43 4.43
N GLU A 98 3.08 -10.65 5.02
CA GLU A 98 4.10 -11.18 5.93
C GLU A 98 4.79 -12.44 5.37
N THR A 99 5.97 -12.74 5.88
CA THR A 99 6.87 -13.81 5.40
C THR A 99 6.32 -15.21 5.50
N TRP A 100 5.29 -15.46 6.28
CA TRP A 100 4.81 -16.81 6.56
C TRP A 100 4.48 -17.63 5.31
N ASN A 101 3.94 -16.98 4.29
CA ASN A 101 3.62 -17.58 2.99
C ASN A 101 4.42 -16.97 1.82
N GLY A 102 5.60 -16.43 2.09
CA GLY A 102 6.39 -15.73 1.09
C GLY A 102 5.91 -14.30 0.84
N GLY A 103 5.22 -13.70 1.81
CA GLY A 103 4.79 -12.30 1.76
C GLY A 103 5.96 -11.32 1.71
N PHE A 104 5.71 -10.16 1.17
CA PHE A 104 6.76 -9.22 0.79
C PHE A 104 6.67 -7.88 1.52
N ASP A 105 5.51 -7.26 1.60
CA ASP A 105 5.33 -5.84 1.97
C ASP A 105 5.95 -5.49 3.33
N LEU A 106 5.54 -6.18 4.40
CA LEU A 106 5.99 -5.85 5.75
C LEU A 106 7.46 -6.24 6.01
N PRO A 107 7.98 -7.41 5.59
CA PRO A 107 9.39 -7.75 5.70
C PRO A 107 10.30 -6.80 4.93
N PHE A 108 9.92 -6.42 3.71
CA PHE A 108 10.66 -5.46 2.91
C PHE A 108 10.67 -4.10 3.59
N CYS A 109 9.51 -3.56 3.92
CA CYS A 109 9.37 -2.29 4.63
C CYS A 109 10.18 -2.25 5.94
N ARG A 110 10.10 -3.32 6.77
CA ARG A 110 10.88 -3.45 8.01
C ARG A 110 12.40 -3.41 7.74
N THR A 111 12.86 -4.04 6.67
CA THR A 111 14.26 -4.02 6.26
C THR A 111 14.70 -2.61 5.86
N ARG A 112 13.84 -1.87 5.14
CA ARG A 112 14.13 -0.48 4.76
C ARG A 112 14.22 0.43 5.97
N PHE A 113 13.28 0.33 6.93
CA PHE A 113 13.38 1.04 8.21
C PHE A 113 14.70 0.77 8.93
N LEU A 114 15.13 -0.49 8.98
CA LEU A 114 16.41 -0.88 9.59
C LEU A 114 17.61 -0.27 8.85
N ASN A 115 17.61 -0.31 7.53
CA ASN A 115 18.69 0.23 6.70
C ASN A 115 18.88 1.75 6.88
N HIS A 116 17.77 2.46 7.13
CA HIS A 116 17.78 3.91 7.44
C HIS A 116 17.97 4.21 8.93
N ASN A 117 18.25 3.19 9.78
CA ASN A 117 18.36 3.32 11.24
C ASN A 117 17.12 3.94 11.91
N MET A 118 15.95 3.71 11.34
CA MET A 118 14.66 4.19 11.84
C MET A 118 13.98 3.11 12.67
N GLN A 119 13.18 3.55 13.66
CA GLN A 119 12.38 2.63 14.47
C GLN A 119 11.19 2.09 13.64
N TRP A 120 10.94 0.77 13.74
CA TRP A 120 9.76 0.13 13.17
C TRP A 120 8.46 0.67 13.82
N PRO A 121 7.57 1.33 13.06
CA PRO A 121 6.42 2.01 13.67
C PRO A 121 5.24 1.09 13.97
N PHE A 122 5.17 -0.09 13.36
CA PHE A 122 4.02 -1.00 13.47
C PHE A 122 4.14 -2.01 14.64
N GLY A 123 5.13 -1.86 15.52
CA GLY A 123 5.45 -2.85 16.54
C GLY A 123 4.33 -3.15 17.54
N ASP A 124 3.48 -2.17 17.82
CA ASP A 124 2.36 -2.27 18.77
C ASP A 124 0.99 -2.38 18.07
N ILE A 125 0.96 -2.53 16.73
CA ILE A 125 -0.26 -2.66 15.95
C ILE A 125 -0.53 -4.14 15.69
N ALA A 126 -1.74 -4.62 16.01
CA ALA A 126 -2.16 -5.96 15.65
C ALA A 126 -2.19 -6.12 14.12
N TYR A 127 -1.85 -7.30 13.61
CA TYR A 127 -1.83 -7.60 12.18
C TYR A 127 -2.70 -8.81 11.86
N ALA A 128 -3.40 -8.74 10.73
CA ALA A 128 -4.15 -9.84 10.17
C ALA A 128 -3.92 -9.90 8.65
N ASP A 129 -3.38 -11.03 8.16
CA ASP A 129 -3.21 -11.27 6.73
C ASP A 129 -4.53 -11.73 6.11
N MET A 130 -5.01 -11.02 5.10
CA MET A 130 -6.26 -11.38 4.44
C MET A 130 -6.14 -12.71 3.69
N MET A 131 -4.99 -13.01 3.10
CA MET A 131 -4.77 -14.27 2.39
C MET A 131 -4.99 -15.51 3.29
N GLU A 132 -4.67 -15.43 4.59
CA GLU A 132 -4.89 -16.52 5.53
C GLU A 132 -6.38 -16.86 5.74
N THR A 133 -7.26 -15.92 5.47
CA THR A 133 -8.70 -16.09 5.64
C THR A 133 -9.41 -16.59 4.38
N MET A 134 -8.78 -16.49 3.22
CA MET A 134 -9.39 -16.79 1.92
C MET A 134 -9.82 -18.25 1.76
N ASP A 135 -9.16 -19.19 2.44
CA ASP A 135 -9.56 -20.61 2.44
C ASP A 135 -10.98 -20.87 3.01
N ARG A 136 -11.58 -19.85 3.63
CA ARG A 136 -12.95 -19.91 4.17
C ARG A 136 -14.01 -19.55 3.13
N PHE A 137 -13.61 -19.05 1.98
CA PHE A 137 -14.50 -18.59 0.92
C PHE A 137 -14.29 -19.43 -0.35
N ASP A 138 -15.37 -19.53 -1.14
CA ASP A 138 -15.29 -20.14 -2.48
C ASP A 138 -14.73 -19.12 -3.47
N THR A 139 -13.44 -19.19 -3.71
CA THR A 139 -12.71 -18.29 -4.62
C THR A 139 -12.42 -18.93 -5.98
N ASN A 140 -13.01 -20.11 -6.30
CA ASN A 140 -12.72 -20.87 -7.51
C ASN A 140 -11.20 -21.07 -7.74
N ASP A 141 -10.48 -21.39 -6.66
CA ASP A 141 -9.02 -21.60 -6.64
C ASP A 141 -8.18 -20.33 -6.92
N GLN A 142 -8.79 -19.14 -6.98
CA GLN A 142 -8.04 -17.89 -7.04
C GLN A 142 -7.27 -17.66 -5.73
N ARG A 143 -6.02 -17.20 -5.85
CA ARG A 143 -5.12 -17.00 -4.72
C ARG A 143 -4.43 -15.64 -4.71
N ASP A 144 -4.45 -14.92 -5.83
CA ASP A 144 -3.96 -13.55 -5.90
C ASP A 144 -5.06 -12.57 -5.50
N LEU A 145 -4.65 -11.36 -5.08
CA LEU A 145 -5.56 -10.34 -4.57
C LEU A 145 -6.64 -9.98 -5.59
N VAL A 146 -6.26 -9.77 -6.86
CA VAL A 146 -7.16 -9.36 -7.92
C VAL A 146 -8.20 -10.43 -8.20
N GLY A 147 -7.76 -11.68 -8.41
CA GLY A 147 -8.64 -12.80 -8.71
C GLY A 147 -9.63 -13.11 -7.57
N VAL A 148 -9.15 -13.02 -6.32
CA VAL A 148 -10.02 -13.19 -5.13
C VAL A 148 -11.03 -12.06 -5.03
N TYR A 149 -10.61 -10.82 -5.21
CA TYR A 149 -11.50 -9.66 -5.16
C TYR A 149 -12.59 -9.74 -6.26
N ASP A 150 -12.19 -10.04 -7.49
CA ASP A 150 -13.11 -10.18 -8.63
C ASP A 150 -14.14 -11.29 -8.39
N GLN A 151 -13.73 -12.40 -7.78
CA GLN A 151 -14.62 -13.52 -7.48
C GLN A 151 -15.63 -13.20 -6.36
N LEU A 152 -15.21 -12.46 -5.33
CA LEU A 152 -16.03 -12.24 -4.13
C LEU A 152 -16.85 -10.94 -4.18
N ILE A 153 -16.31 -9.91 -4.79
CA ILE A 153 -16.85 -8.54 -4.77
C ILE A 153 -17.27 -8.09 -6.16
N GLY A 154 -16.42 -8.30 -7.17
CA GLY A 154 -16.62 -7.89 -8.55
C GLY A 154 -15.39 -7.19 -9.14
N ASN A 155 -15.41 -6.96 -10.43
CA ASN A 155 -14.26 -6.49 -11.20
C ASN A 155 -14.20 -4.97 -11.41
N GLU A 156 -14.88 -4.17 -10.60
CA GLU A 156 -14.80 -2.72 -10.64
C GLU A 156 -13.53 -2.25 -9.91
N SER A 157 -12.49 -1.94 -10.67
CA SER A 157 -11.22 -1.44 -10.15
C SER A 157 -10.69 -0.29 -10.98
N CYS A 158 -9.95 0.62 -10.34
CA CYS A 158 -9.22 1.68 -11.04
C CYS A 158 -7.82 1.26 -11.49
N ASP A 159 -7.43 0.03 -11.21
CA ASP A 159 -6.11 -0.51 -11.52
C ASP A 159 -5.85 -0.50 -13.04
N PRO A 160 -4.80 0.18 -13.51
CA PRO A 160 -4.48 0.24 -14.92
C PRO A 160 -3.59 -0.91 -15.39
N PHE A 161 -3.09 -1.75 -14.47
CA PHE A 161 -2.09 -2.79 -14.74
C PHE A 161 -2.71 -4.18 -14.69
N GLU A 162 -2.17 -5.06 -15.52
CA GLU A 162 -2.50 -6.50 -15.52
C GLU A 162 -1.45 -7.31 -14.74
N ASP A 163 -0.24 -6.75 -14.56
CA ASP A 163 0.90 -7.38 -13.90
C ASP A 163 1.60 -6.36 -13.00
N SER A 164 1.97 -6.76 -11.78
CA SER A 164 2.67 -5.88 -10.81
C SER A 164 4.04 -5.40 -11.30
N GLY A 165 4.68 -6.09 -12.25
CA GLY A 165 5.91 -5.63 -12.90
C GLY A 165 5.72 -4.32 -13.67
N GLU A 166 4.49 -4.03 -14.15
CA GLU A 166 4.18 -2.77 -14.83
C GLU A 166 4.28 -1.55 -13.89
N ALA A 167 4.16 -1.75 -12.57
CA ALA A 167 4.37 -0.70 -11.57
C ALA A 167 5.85 -0.24 -11.54
N VAL A 168 6.78 -1.18 -11.64
CA VAL A 168 8.22 -0.88 -11.76
C VAL A 168 8.51 -0.08 -13.03
N ASP A 169 7.99 -0.54 -14.18
CA ASP A 169 8.15 0.17 -15.47
C ASP A 169 7.53 1.58 -15.44
N ALA A 170 6.39 1.74 -14.75
CA ALA A 170 5.74 3.03 -14.58
C ALA A 170 6.57 3.98 -13.71
N TYR A 171 7.18 3.48 -12.63
CA TYR A 171 8.08 4.24 -11.77
C TYR A 171 9.31 4.71 -12.54
N GLU A 172 10.02 3.81 -13.22
CA GLU A 172 11.20 4.13 -14.03
C GLU A 172 10.92 5.16 -15.14
N ALA A 173 9.70 5.12 -15.69
CA ALA A 173 9.27 6.05 -16.72
C ALA A 173 8.61 7.33 -16.16
N ALA A 174 8.63 7.56 -14.84
CA ALA A 174 7.96 8.67 -14.14
C ALA A 174 6.47 8.82 -14.50
N LYS A 175 5.78 7.71 -14.72
CA LYS A 175 4.34 7.66 -15.00
C LYS A 175 3.55 7.58 -13.70
N TRP A 176 3.52 8.67 -12.95
CA TRP A 176 2.93 8.72 -11.62
C TRP A 176 1.44 8.39 -11.54
N PRO A 177 0.56 8.88 -12.45
CA PRO A 177 -0.87 8.60 -12.34
C PRO A 177 -1.24 7.12 -12.39
N PRO A 178 -0.73 6.28 -13.32
CA PRO A 178 -1.03 4.85 -13.31
C PRO A 178 -0.43 4.13 -12.09
N LEU A 179 0.79 4.45 -11.67
CA LEU A 179 1.43 3.87 -10.49
C LEU A 179 0.60 4.12 -9.20
N LEU A 180 0.18 5.36 -8.98
CA LEU A 180 -0.64 5.73 -7.82
C LEU A 180 -2.03 5.09 -7.85
N LYS A 181 -2.62 4.89 -9.03
CA LYS A 181 -3.90 4.19 -9.17
C LYS A 181 -3.79 2.71 -8.88
N HIS A 182 -2.67 2.08 -9.23
CA HIS A 182 -2.39 0.69 -8.90
C HIS A 182 -2.37 0.50 -7.38
N ASN A 183 -1.53 1.24 -6.67
CA ASN A 183 -1.47 1.20 -5.21
C ASN A 183 -2.83 1.54 -4.56
N LEU A 184 -3.55 2.56 -5.06
CA LEU A 184 -4.90 2.89 -4.58
C LEU A 184 -5.85 1.69 -4.74
N ALA A 185 -5.82 1.01 -5.89
CA ALA A 185 -6.66 -0.16 -6.11
C ALA A 185 -6.32 -1.29 -5.15
N ASP A 186 -5.03 -1.51 -4.87
CA ASP A 186 -4.59 -2.58 -3.98
C ASP A 186 -4.97 -2.33 -2.52
N ILE A 187 -4.81 -1.11 -2.00
CA ILE A 187 -5.28 -0.80 -0.65
C ILE A 187 -6.81 -0.83 -0.51
N GLN A 188 -7.56 -0.56 -1.58
CA GLN A 188 -9.03 -0.66 -1.58
C GLN A 188 -9.55 -2.09 -1.66
N ARG A 189 -8.76 -3.02 -2.20
CA ARG A 189 -9.09 -4.45 -2.29
C ARG A 189 -8.81 -5.22 -1.00
N ARG A 190 -8.12 -4.63 -0.03
CA ARG A 190 -7.63 -5.28 1.20
C ARG A 190 -8.50 -5.11 2.42
#